data_f742ad36d80ab7e1b16aa9461bb66f17
#
_entry.id   f742ad36d80ab7e1b16aa9461bb66f17
#
_cell.length_a   1.000
_cell.length_b   1.000
_cell.length_c   1.000
_cell.angle_alpha   90.00
_cell.angle_beta   90.00
_cell.angle_gamma   90.00
#
_symmetry.space_group_name_H-M   'P 1'
#
loop_
_entity.id
_entity.type
_entity.pdbx_description
1 polymer ?
#
loop_
_entity_poly.entity_id
_entity_poly.type
_entity_poly.pdbx_seq_one_letter_code
_entity_poly.pdbx_strand_id
1 'polypeptide(L)'
;QYYAPEFLVGLTATDQRPDKKRLEEIFGNYTTELSLKDAMEKGVVARANVYRIETNIDLSHVRFNGKDYVNADLEKSVRVTSRNELIVNVLKDYFAEGDAGKRQGIIFCINKAHTKEMARLLNTAGISAQDYSGDTKHPEKVMQEFKEHKIRFLCACDMISEGWDYPELGILVMARPTLSKVLYLQQIGRGLRRTSIKKNVFVIDVVDEYGAMVRPCSMHAIFGNSLYVPFGDITRQDYLPGQMIEIDGITERVERIV
;
A
#
# COMPACT_ATOMS: atom_id res chain seq x y z
N GLN A 1 -14.35 -35.37 3.21
CA GLN A 1 -14.93 -34.44 4.20
C GLN A 1 -14.93 -35.12 5.57
N TYR A 2 -14.10 -34.61 6.50
CA TYR A 2 -14.02 -35.18 7.87
C TYR A 2 -15.06 -34.59 8.84
N TYR A 3 -15.70 -33.47 8.44
CA TYR A 3 -16.70 -32.79 9.24
C TYR A 3 -17.93 -32.45 8.39
N ALA A 4 -19.11 -32.69 8.96
CA ALA A 4 -20.39 -32.22 8.42
C ALA A 4 -20.99 -31.21 9.43
N PRO A 5 -20.52 -29.97 9.44
CA PRO A 5 -21.03 -28.97 10.38
C PRO A 5 -22.45 -28.58 10.02
N GLU A 6 -23.28 -28.30 11.02
CA GLU A 6 -24.62 -27.73 10.81
C GLU A 6 -24.56 -26.33 10.22
N PHE A 7 -23.51 -25.60 10.57
CA PHE A 7 -23.25 -24.23 10.06
C PHE A 7 -21.80 -24.10 9.65
N LEU A 8 -21.58 -23.49 8.49
CA LEU A 8 -20.26 -23.14 7.99
C LEU A 8 -20.20 -21.64 7.78
N VAL A 9 -19.34 -20.93 8.53
CA VAL A 9 -19.14 -19.48 8.41
C VAL A 9 -17.73 -19.23 7.91
N GLY A 10 -17.61 -18.46 6.84
CA GLY A 10 -16.33 -18.00 6.30
C GLY A 10 -16.24 -16.49 6.44
N LEU A 11 -15.12 -16.00 6.96
CA LEU A 11 -14.80 -14.57 7.02
C LEU A 11 -13.54 -14.31 6.19
N THR A 12 -13.64 -13.41 5.23
CA THR A 12 -12.51 -13.01 4.40
C THR A 12 -12.60 -11.53 4.05
N ALA A 13 -11.45 -10.87 3.99
CA ALA A 13 -11.36 -9.50 3.49
C ALA A 13 -11.38 -9.43 1.95
N THR A 14 -11.16 -10.55 1.27
CA THR A 14 -11.19 -10.67 -0.18
C THR A 14 -11.85 -11.99 -0.57
N ASP A 15 -12.86 -11.92 -1.42
CA ASP A 15 -13.56 -13.08 -1.96
C ASP A 15 -12.78 -13.78 -3.08
N GLN A 16 -11.82 -13.08 -3.68
CA GLN A 16 -10.97 -13.61 -4.73
C GLN A 16 -9.79 -14.37 -4.15
N ARG A 17 -9.71 -15.66 -4.49
CA ARG A 17 -8.59 -16.52 -4.10
C ARG A 17 -7.50 -16.53 -5.16
N PRO A 18 -6.21 -16.59 -4.76
CA PRO A 18 -5.09 -16.70 -5.71
C PRO A 18 -5.15 -17.96 -6.57
N ASP A 19 -5.78 -19.06 -6.04
CA ASP A 19 -5.94 -20.34 -6.75
C ASP A 19 -7.16 -20.39 -7.68
N LYS A 20 -7.86 -19.26 -7.87
CA LYS A 20 -9.08 -19.13 -8.70
C LYS A 20 -10.25 -20.03 -8.30
N LYS A 21 -10.19 -20.73 -7.16
CA LYS A 21 -11.34 -21.50 -6.65
C LYS A 21 -12.40 -20.53 -6.14
N ARG A 22 -13.63 -20.82 -6.48
CA ARG A 22 -14.76 -20.00 -6.05
C ARG A 22 -15.14 -20.35 -4.62
N LEU A 23 -15.36 -19.33 -3.80
CA LEU A 23 -15.86 -19.53 -2.44
C LEU A 23 -17.28 -20.11 -2.43
N GLU A 24 -18.06 -19.83 -3.47
CA GLU A 24 -19.41 -20.38 -3.66
C GLU A 24 -19.43 -21.92 -3.69
N GLU A 25 -18.37 -22.56 -4.16
CA GLU A 25 -18.25 -24.02 -4.16
C GLU A 25 -18.17 -24.60 -2.74
N ILE A 26 -17.74 -23.80 -1.76
CA ILE A 26 -17.58 -24.20 -0.36
C ILE A 26 -18.74 -23.72 0.49
N PHE A 27 -19.16 -22.48 0.30
CA PHE A 27 -20.12 -21.78 1.16
C PHE A 27 -21.50 -21.59 0.52
N GLY A 28 -21.67 -22.02 -0.75
CA GLY A 28 -22.88 -21.69 -1.50
C GLY A 28 -22.99 -20.19 -1.79
N ASN A 29 -24.21 -19.69 -1.97
CA ASN A 29 -24.43 -18.27 -2.16
C ASN A 29 -24.25 -17.53 -0.85
N TYR A 30 -23.18 -16.73 -0.74
CA TYR A 30 -23.02 -15.84 0.40
C TYR A 30 -23.71 -14.50 0.14
N THR A 31 -24.33 -13.94 1.17
CA THR A 31 -25.31 -12.85 1.04
C THR A 31 -24.82 -11.52 1.64
N THR A 32 -23.62 -11.47 2.22
CA THR A 32 -23.17 -10.26 2.92
C THR A 32 -21.81 -9.84 2.40
N GLU A 33 -21.80 -8.80 1.59
CA GLU A 33 -20.61 -8.11 1.16
C GLU A 33 -20.60 -6.70 1.75
N LEU A 34 -19.51 -6.35 2.43
CA LEU A 34 -19.24 -4.99 2.87
C LEU A 34 -18.05 -4.47 2.05
N SER A 35 -18.32 -3.56 1.11
CA SER A 35 -17.25 -2.96 0.32
C SER A 35 -16.30 -2.16 1.21
N LEU A 36 -15.05 -1.98 0.76
CA LEU A 36 -14.08 -1.15 1.47
C LEU A 36 -14.58 0.29 1.62
N LYS A 37 -15.26 0.82 0.61
CA LYS A 37 -15.89 2.14 0.62
C LYS A 37 -16.96 2.22 1.73
N ASP A 38 -17.91 1.29 1.75
CA ASP A 38 -18.95 1.26 2.77
C ASP A 38 -18.37 1.10 4.19
N ALA A 39 -17.31 0.30 4.32
CA ALA A 39 -16.65 0.11 5.60
C ALA A 39 -16.00 1.41 6.11
N MET A 40 -15.41 2.21 5.22
CA MET A 40 -14.87 3.53 5.55
C MET A 40 -15.98 4.54 5.88
N GLU A 41 -17.03 4.60 5.08
CA GLU A 41 -18.18 5.50 5.29
C GLU A 41 -18.89 5.19 6.60
N LYS A 42 -19.12 3.92 6.89
CA LYS A 42 -19.71 3.46 8.16
C LYS A 42 -18.74 3.58 9.35
N GLY A 43 -17.49 3.96 9.12
CA GLY A 43 -16.48 4.08 10.16
C GLY A 43 -16.10 2.75 10.82
N VAL A 44 -16.30 1.63 10.15
CA VAL A 44 -15.86 0.30 10.61
C VAL A 44 -14.34 0.20 10.52
N VAL A 45 -13.75 0.81 9.50
CA VAL A 45 -12.31 0.94 9.30
C VAL A 45 -11.88 2.40 9.29
N ALA A 46 -10.58 2.65 9.42
CA ALA A 46 -10.03 3.99 9.32
C ALA A 46 -10.19 4.54 7.88
N ARG A 47 -10.46 5.85 7.77
CA ARG A 47 -10.48 6.53 6.47
C ARG A 47 -9.08 6.58 5.87
N ALA A 48 -8.97 6.45 4.57
CA ALA A 48 -7.72 6.61 3.85
C ALA A 48 -7.59 8.05 3.33
N ASN A 49 -6.49 8.71 3.71
CA ASN A 49 -6.03 9.94 3.06
C ASN A 49 -5.01 9.50 2.00
N VAL A 50 -5.39 9.58 0.74
CA VAL A 50 -4.59 9.02 -0.35
C VAL A 50 -3.73 10.10 -0.98
N TYR A 51 -2.46 9.80 -1.08
CA TYR A 51 -1.47 10.62 -1.77
C TYR A 51 -0.89 9.83 -2.93
N ARG A 52 -0.52 10.52 -3.98
CA ARG A 52 0.05 9.89 -5.15
C ARG A 52 1.37 10.51 -5.51
N ILE A 53 2.37 9.67 -5.73
CA ILE A 53 3.65 10.02 -6.32
C ILE A 53 3.66 9.44 -7.72
N GLU A 54 3.75 10.28 -8.74
CA GLU A 54 3.91 9.85 -10.12
C GLU A 54 5.38 9.84 -10.49
N THR A 55 5.82 8.79 -11.17
CA THR A 55 7.18 8.65 -11.66
C THR A 55 7.17 8.40 -13.18
N ASN A 56 8.29 8.65 -13.83
CA ASN A 56 8.50 8.35 -15.24
C ASN A 56 9.16 6.99 -15.49
N ILE A 57 9.10 6.10 -14.52
CA ILE A 57 9.63 4.74 -14.67
C ILE A 57 8.68 3.92 -15.53
N ASP A 58 9.16 3.45 -16.67
CA ASP A 58 8.38 2.65 -17.60
C ASP A 58 8.34 1.17 -17.19
N LEU A 59 7.13 0.67 -16.88
CA LEU A 59 6.85 -0.73 -16.56
C LEU A 59 6.30 -1.53 -17.76
N SER A 60 6.16 -0.93 -18.94
CA SER A 60 5.55 -1.58 -20.11
C SER A 60 6.27 -2.86 -20.53
N HIS A 61 7.56 -2.95 -20.25
CA HIS A 61 8.42 -4.10 -20.57
C HIS A 61 8.53 -5.15 -19.46
N VAL A 62 7.93 -4.90 -18.28
CA VAL A 62 7.97 -5.83 -17.15
C VAL A 62 7.01 -7.00 -17.40
N ARG A 63 7.53 -8.21 -17.43
CA ARG A 63 6.73 -9.40 -17.71
C ARG A 63 5.68 -9.67 -16.61
N PHE A 64 4.54 -10.18 -17.07
CA PHE A 64 3.44 -10.66 -16.23
C PHE A 64 3.48 -12.19 -16.14
N ASN A 65 3.37 -12.73 -14.92
CA ASN A 65 3.44 -14.18 -14.68
C ASN A 65 2.06 -14.86 -14.54
N GLY A 66 0.99 -14.17 -14.91
CA GLY A 66 -0.40 -14.65 -14.78
C GLY A 66 -1.08 -14.22 -13.46
N LYS A 67 -0.32 -13.68 -12.48
CA LYS A 67 -0.84 -13.22 -11.19
C LYS A 67 -0.34 -11.82 -10.84
N ASP A 68 0.92 -11.53 -11.11
CA ASP A 68 1.57 -10.26 -10.80
C ASP A 68 2.78 -10.05 -11.72
N TYR A 69 3.48 -8.95 -11.56
CA TYR A 69 4.77 -8.72 -12.21
C TYR A 69 5.82 -9.77 -11.83
N VAL A 70 6.70 -10.09 -12.76
CA VAL A 70 7.89 -10.91 -12.48
C VAL A 70 8.86 -10.07 -11.64
N ASN A 71 9.07 -10.45 -10.39
CA ASN A 71 9.86 -9.68 -9.43
C ASN A 71 11.26 -9.28 -9.92
N ALA A 72 11.96 -10.17 -10.65
CA ALA A 72 13.31 -9.89 -11.17
C ALA A 72 13.32 -8.79 -12.24
N ASP A 73 12.27 -8.71 -13.06
CA ASP A 73 12.14 -7.66 -14.07
C ASP A 73 11.69 -6.36 -13.41
N LEU A 74 10.73 -6.45 -12.49
CA LEU A 74 10.24 -5.32 -11.72
C LEU A 74 11.38 -4.67 -10.92
N GLU A 75 12.24 -5.46 -10.27
CA GLU A 75 13.40 -4.95 -9.54
C GLU A 75 14.30 -4.09 -10.43
N LYS A 76 14.62 -4.57 -11.62
CA LYS A 76 15.47 -3.83 -12.57
C LYS A 76 14.87 -2.49 -12.97
N SER A 77 13.56 -2.42 -13.10
CA SER A 77 12.85 -1.21 -13.53
C SER A 77 12.66 -0.20 -12.40
N VAL A 78 12.26 -0.64 -11.21
CA VAL A 78 11.82 0.26 -10.10
C VAL A 78 12.91 0.53 -9.08
N ARG A 79 13.97 -0.29 -9.01
CA ARG A 79 15.09 -0.04 -8.11
C ARG A 79 16.04 1.00 -8.67
N VAL A 80 15.49 2.14 -9.05
CA VAL A 80 16.21 3.30 -9.56
C VAL A 80 16.42 4.27 -8.41
N THR A 81 17.65 4.73 -8.22
CA THR A 81 18.02 5.60 -7.09
C THR A 81 17.15 6.86 -7.05
N SER A 82 16.93 7.52 -8.18
CA SER A 82 16.11 8.72 -8.26
C SER A 82 14.65 8.49 -7.83
N ARG A 83 14.06 7.33 -8.17
CA ARG A 83 12.71 6.95 -7.74
C ARG A 83 12.63 6.80 -6.21
N ASN A 84 13.63 6.12 -5.64
CA ASN A 84 13.67 5.91 -4.20
C ASN A 84 13.94 7.21 -3.43
N GLU A 85 14.85 8.05 -3.92
CA GLU A 85 15.11 9.38 -3.38
C GLU A 85 13.88 10.27 -3.43
N LEU A 86 13.09 10.17 -4.49
CA LEU A 86 11.83 10.86 -4.63
C LEU A 86 10.84 10.49 -3.51
N ILE A 87 10.65 9.21 -3.25
CA ILE A 87 9.80 8.73 -2.15
C ILE A 87 10.30 9.30 -0.81
N VAL A 88 11.61 9.28 -0.59
CA VAL A 88 12.22 9.81 0.65
C VAL A 88 12.00 11.32 0.77
N ASN A 89 12.16 12.08 -0.32
CA ASN A 89 11.95 13.52 -0.34
C ASN A 89 10.48 13.86 -0.03
N VAL A 90 9.53 13.16 -0.64
CA VAL A 90 8.09 13.34 -0.33
C VAL A 90 7.81 13.08 1.15
N LEU A 91 8.37 12.01 1.71
CA LEU A 91 8.20 11.71 3.13
C LEU A 91 8.81 12.78 4.03
N LYS A 92 9.95 13.34 3.64
CA LYS A 92 10.63 14.42 4.36
C LYS A 92 9.88 15.74 4.27
N ASP A 93 9.41 16.11 3.08
CA ASP A 93 8.86 17.42 2.82
C ASP A 93 7.39 17.55 3.27
N TYR A 94 6.62 16.46 3.16
CA TYR A 94 5.18 16.51 3.43
C TYR A 94 4.71 15.71 4.64
N PHE A 95 5.53 14.80 5.13
CA PHE A 95 5.15 13.91 6.23
C PHE A 95 6.07 14.02 7.46
N ALA A 96 6.99 14.98 7.50
CA ALA A 96 7.89 15.16 8.63
C ALA A 96 7.25 15.86 9.82
N GLU A 97 6.23 16.67 9.59
CA GLU A 97 5.65 17.55 10.60
C GLU A 97 4.17 17.26 10.85
N GLY A 98 3.61 17.94 11.83
CA GLY A 98 2.20 17.86 12.18
C GLY A 98 1.77 16.47 12.65
N ASP A 99 0.54 16.10 12.31
CA ASP A 99 -0.03 14.78 12.64
C ASP A 99 0.73 13.64 11.92
N ALA A 100 1.07 13.85 10.65
CA ALA A 100 1.83 12.88 9.86
C ALA A 100 3.22 12.63 10.46
N GLY A 101 3.90 13.67 10.95
CA GLY A 101 5.23 13.55 11.55
C GLY A 101 5.30 12.66 12.79
N LYS A 102 4.19 12.52 13.50
CA LYS A 102 4.07 11.68 14.71
C LYS A 102 3.74 10.24 14.40
N ARG A 103 3.40 9.91 13.16
CA ARG A 103 2.94 8.58 12.76
C ARG A 103 4.07 7.70 12.27
N GLN A 104 3.94 6.43 12.59
CA GLN A 104 4.79 5.38 12.08
C GLN A 104 4.20 4.78 10.81
N GLY A 105 5.08 4.27 9.95
CA GLY A 105 4.68 3.77 8.66
C GLY A 105 5.40 2.50 8.23
N ILE A 106 4.84 1.90 7.17
CA ILE A 106 5.45 0.79 6.44
C ILE A 106 5.65 1.22 5.00
N ILE A 107 6.82 0.92 4.45
CA ILE A 107 7.11 1.01 3.02
C ILE A 107 7.15 -0.39 2.46
N PHE A 108 6.18 -0.72 1.61
CA PHE A 108 6.14 -2.02 0.93
C PHE A 108 7.11 -2.03 -0.24
N CYS A 109 8.18 -2.78 -0.09
CA CYS A 109 9.27 -2.91 -1.03
C CYS A 109 9.14 -4.17 -1.90
N ILE A 110 9.86 -4.22 -3.03
CA ILE A 110 9.79 -5.32 -4.00
C ILE A 110 10.43 -6.58 -3.44
N ASN A 111 11.60 -6.42 -2.81
CA ASN A 111 12.41 -7.51 -2.28
C ASN A 111 13.32 -7.03 -1.15
N LYS A 112 14.11 -7.95 -0.59
CA LYS A 112 15.04 -7.70 0.50
C LYS A 112 16.14 -6.67 0.19
N ALA A 113 16.61 -6.61 -1.05
CA ALA A 113 17.62 -5.62 -1.44
C ALA A 113 17.01 -4.21 -1.45
N HIS A 114 15.77 -4.07 -1.94
CA HIS A 114 15.03 -2.81 -1.93
C HIS A 114 14.70 -2.36 -0.50
N THR A 115 14.37 -3.27 0.43
CA THR A 115 14.11 -2.89 1.84
C THR A 115 15.34 -2.25 2.48
N LYS A 116 16.51 -2.83 2.26
CA LYS A 116 17.78 -2.32 2.80
C LYS A 116 18.15 -0.96 2.21
N GLU A 117 17.96 -0.81 0.90
CA GLU A 117 18.24 0.45 0.21
C GLU A 117 17.32 1.58 0.70
N MET A 118 16.01 1.33 0.78
CA MET A 118 15.05 2.30 1.28
C MET A 118 15.34 2.71 2.74
N ALA A 119 15.62 1.74 3.61
CA ALA A 119 15.99 2.03 4.99
C ALA A 119 17.25 2.89 5.08
N ARG A 120 18.27 2.59 4.26
CA ARG A 120 19.51 3.38 4.19
C ARG A 120 19.24 4.82 3.75
N LEU A 121 18.46 5.01 2.70
CA LEU A 121 18.12 6.35 2.17
C LEU A 121 17.33 7.17 3.20
N LEU A 122 16.35 6.57 3.85
CA LEU A 122 15.57 7.23 4.91
C LEU A 122 16.47 7.67 6.07
N ASN A 123 17.34 6.78 6.56
CA ASN A 123 18.27 7.12 7.64
C ASN A 123 19.25 8.23 7.23
N THR A 124 19.73 8.23 5.99
CA THR A 124 20.57 9.31 5.44
C THR A 124 19.81 10.65 5.41
N ALA A 125 18.51 10.62 5.18
CA ALA A 125 17.64 11.80 5.20
C ALA A 125 17.19 12.23 6.62
N GLY A 126 17.64 11.53 7.67
CA GLY A 126 17.29 11.81 9.07
C GLY A 126 15.96 11.20 9.51
N ILE A 127 15.39 10.28 8.74
CA ILE A 127 14.15 9.57 9.07
C ILE A 127 14.52 8.18 9.56
N SER A 128 14.25 7.87 10.84
CA SER A 128 14.60 6.57 11.42
C SER A 128 13.84 5.44 10.73
N ALA A 129 14.58 4.50 10.15
CA ALA A 129 14.01 3.37 9.41
C ALA A 129 14.83 2.11 9.57
N GLN A 130 14.17 0.96 9.46
CA GLN A 130 14.80 -0.36 9.51
C GLN A 130 14.22 -1.25 8.41
N ASP A 131 15.08 -2.08 7.80
CA ASP A 131 14.62 -3.14 6.92
C ASP A 131 13.96 -4.27 7.74
N TYR A 132 12.83 -4.77 7.22
CA TYR A 132 12.07 -5.83 7.84
C TYR A 132 11.71 -6.89 6.80
N SER A 133 12.50 -7.97 6.77
CA SER A 133 12.39 -9.04 5.78
C SER A 133 12.79 -10.38 6.41
N GLY A 134 12.69 -11.46 5.65
CA GLY A 134 13.12 -12.78 6.12
C GLY A 134 14.59 -12.89 6.53
N ASP A 135 15.42 -11.89 6.18
CA ASP A 135 16.84 -11.85 6.56
C ASP A 135 17.09 -10.92 7.77
N THR A 136 16.05 -10.31 8.32
CA THR A 136 16.17 -9.40 9.46
C THR A 136 16.67 -10.18 10.68
N LYS A 137 17.81 -9.73 11.22
CA LYS A 137 18.32 -10.28 12.48
C LYS A 137 17.48 -9.75 13.64
N HIS A 138 17.04 -10.66 14.51
CA HIS A 138 16.22 -10.31 15.69
C HIS A 138 14.95 -9.50 15.34
N PRO A 139 14.04 -10.05 14.50
CA PRO A 139 12.83 -9.35 14.04
C PRO A 139 11.92 -8.92 15.20
N GLU A 140 11.89 -9.68 16.30
CA GLU A 140 11.18 -9.34 17.53
C GLU A 140 11.72 -8.05 18.19
N LYS A 141 13.05 -7.87 18.18
CA LYS A 141 13.68 -6.64 18.70
C LYS A 141 13.33 -5.43 17.83
N VAL A 142 13.44 -5.58 16.50
CA VAL A 142 13.07 -4.54 15.54
C VAL A 142 11.61 -4.13 15.75
N MET A 143 10.72 -5.10 15.93
CA MET A 143 9.31 -4.86 16.19
C MET A 143 9.06 -4.16 17.53
N GLN A 144 9.82 -4.52 18.55
CA GLN A 144 9.74 -3.84 19.84
C GLN A 144 10.18 -2.38 19.72
N GLU A 145 11.32 -2.12 19.08
CA GLU A 145 11.84 -0.77 18.84
C GLU A 145 10.88 0.07 17.99
N PHE A 146 10.17 -0.56 17.03
CA PHE A 146 9.11 0.07 16.26
C PHE A 146 7.93 0.45 17.18
N LYS A 147 7.43 -0.47 18.01
CA LYS A 147 6.37 -0.19 18.97
C LYS A 147 6.74 0.88 20.01
N GLU A 148 8.00 0.99 20.34
CA GLU A 148 8.55 2.02 21.24
C GLU A 148 8.81 3.37 20.54
N HIS A 149 8.39 3.53 19.28
CA HIS A 149 8.60 4.73 18.47
C HIS A 149 10.07 5.12 18.22
N LYS A 150 11.01 4.20 18.41
CA LYS A 150 12.43 4.41 18.07
C LYS A 150 12.69 4.31 16.58
N ILE A 151 11.88 3.53 15.89
CA ILE A 151 11.88 3.37 14.44
C ILE A 151 10.59 3.98 13.91
N ARG A 152 10.69 4.86 12.93
CA ARG A 152 9.53 5.51 12.32
C ARG A 152 8.98 4.72 11.13
N PHE A 153 9.86 4.16 10.28
CA PHE A 153 9.44 3.37 9.13
C PHE A 153 10.05 1.97 9.15
N LEU A 154 9.22 0.97 8.86
CA LEU A 154 9.67 -0.36 8.48
C LEU A 154 9.64 -0.46 6.95
N CYS A 155 10.79 -0.73 6.34
CA CYS A 155 10.88 -1.08 4.94
C CYS A 155 10.72 -2.58 4.80
N ALA A 156 9.60 -3.07 4.26
CA ALA A 156 9.23 -4.46 4.35
C ALA A 156 8.91 -5.10 3.00
N CYS A 157 9.27 -6.37 2.86
CA CYS A 157 8.80 -7.23 1.80
C CYS A 157 8.40 -8.59 2.42
N ASP A 158 7.28 -9.16 1.95
CA ASP A 158 6.75 -10.48 2.28
C ASP A 158 6.41 -10.76 3.77
N MET A 159 7.21 -10.31 4.73
CA MET A 159 7.05 -10.64 6.17
C MET A 159 5.85 -9.97 6.87
N ILE A 160 5.28 -8.91 6.30
CA ILE A 160 4.13 -8.20 6.90
C ILE A 160 2.80 -8.76 6.34
N SER A 161 2.84 -9.86 5.59
CA SER A 161 1.67 -10.43 4.92
C SER A 161 0.71 -11.19 5.84
N GLU A 162 1.20 -11.93 6.84
CA GLU A 162 0.37 -12.75 7.73
C GLU A 162 0.72 -12.56 9.20
N GLY A 163 -0.30 -12.50 10.07
CA GLY A 163 -0.13 -12.46 11.53
C GLY A 163 0.40 -11.18 12.14
N TRP A 164 0.86 -10.21 11.34
CA TRP A 164 1.36 -8.94 11.85
C TRP A 164 0.21 -8.01 12.25
N ASP A 165 0.23 -7.53 13.48
CA ASP A 165 -0.79 -6.66 14.04
C ASP A 165 -0.18 -5.44 14.75
N TYR A 166 -0.40 -4.26 14.17
CA TYR A 166 -0.07 -2.98 14.76
C TYR A 166 -1.15 -1.95 14.42
N PRO A 167 -2.21 -1.83 15.22
CA PRO A 167 -3.36 -0.98 14.91
C PRO A 167 -3.04 0.51 14.78
N GLU A 168 -1.97 0.98 15.42
CA GLU A 168 -1.55 2.38 15.38
C GLU A 168 -0.84 2.80 14.09
N LEU A 169 -0.58 1.84 13.18
CA LEU A 169 0.05 2.10 11.89
C LEU A 169 -0.68 3.20 11.13
N GLY A 170 0.00 4.32 10.91
CA GLY A 170 -0.60 5.55 10.39
C GLY A 170 -0.19 5.93 8.98
N ILE A 171 0.87 5.35 8.41
CA ILE A 171 1.36 5.64 7.07
C ILE A 171 1.66 4.34 6.32
N LEU A 172 1.16 4.23 5.09
CA LEU A 172 1.47 3.14 4.16
C LEU A 172 2.05 3.72 2.89
N VAL A 173 3.23 3.28 2.50
CA VAL A 173 3.87 3.65 1.22
C VAL A 173 3.90 2.44 0.31
N MET A 174 3.18 2.51 -0.79
CA MET A 174 3.06 1.44 -1.77
C MET A 174 4.18 1.57 -2.81
N ALA A 175 5.43 1.33 -2.39
CA ALA A 175 6.61 1.48 -3.25
C ALA A 175 6.81 0.31 -4.22
N ARG A 176 6.08 -0.80 -4.03
CA ARG A 176 6.03 -1.95 -4.94
C ARG A 176 4.79 -1.87 -5.83
N PRO A 177 4.93 -1.64 -7.14
CA PRO A 177 3.84 -1.83 -8.07
C PRO A 177 3.35 -3.29 -8.06
N THR A 178 2.03 -3.49 -8.10
CA THR A 178 1.44 -4.83 -8.16
C THR A 178 0.18 -4.85 -9.02
N LEU A 179 -0.05 -5.94 -9.73
CA LEU A 179 -1.29 -6.23 -10.46
C LEU A 179 -2.25 -7.08 -9.62
N SER A 180 -1.79 -7.57 -8.46
CA SER A 180 -2.58 -8.39 -7.57
C SER A 180 -3.41 -7.54 -6.62
N LYS A 181 -4.72 -7.41 -6.92
CA LYS A 181 -5.68 -6.72 -6.04
C LYS A 181 -5.70 -7.32 -4.63
N VAL A 182 -5.56 -8.64 -4.53
CA VAL A 182 -5.52 -9.34 -3.23
C VAL A 182 -4.32 -8.88 -2.41
N LEU A 183 -3.12 -8.88 -3.00
CA LEU A 183 -1.91 -8.43 -2.31
C LEU A 183 -2.02 -6.96 -1.89
N TYR A 184 -2.48 -6.10 -2.80
CA TYR A 184 -2.64 -4.68 -2.52
C TYR A 184 -3.62 -4.44 -1.35
N LEU A 185 -4.81 -5.09 -1.38
CA LEU A 185 -5.80 -4.97 -0.29
C LEU A 185 -5.30 -5.52 1.04
N GLN A 186 -4.52 -6.61 1.03
CA GLN A 186 -3.89 -7.13 2.24
C GLN A 186 -2.89 -6.14 2.85
N GLN A 187 -2.10 -5.49 2.03
CA GLN A 187 -1.15 -4.47 2.46
C GLN A 187 -1.87 -3.25 3.05
N ILE A 188 -2.86 -2.71 2.36
CA ILE A 188 -3.66 -1.57 2.86
C ILE A 188 -4.41 -1.94 4.13
N GLY A 189 -4.97 -3.14 4.20
CA GLY A 189 -5.71 -3.63 5.36
C GLY A 189 -4.92 -3.54 6.66
N ARG A 190 -3.59 -3.58 6.60
CA ARG A 190 -2.73 -3.41 7.79
C ARG A 190 -2.87 -2.03 8.44
N GLY A 191 -3.06 -0.99 7.63
CA GLY A 191 -3.25 0.38 8.13
C GLY A 191 -4.71 0.77 8.37
N LEU A 192 -5.66 0.03 7.83
CA LEU A 192 -7.08 0.40 7.92
C LEU A 192 -7.73 0.08 9.27
N ARG A 193 -7.02 -0.57 10.20
CA ARG A 193 -7.57 -0.82 11.54
C ARG A 193 -7.82 0.50 12.25
N ARG A 194 -9.05 0.68 12.71
CA ARG A 194 -9.47 1.85 13.48
C ARG A 194 -9.23 1.63 14.96
N THR A 195 -8.74 2.64 15.63
CA THR A 195 -8.64 2.67 17.10
C THR A 195 -9.42 3.87 17.64
N SER A 196 -9.51 3.99 18.95
CA SER A 196 -10.11 5.19 19.59
C SER A 196 -9.38 6.48 19.19
N ILE A 197 -8.07 6.39 18.95
CA ILE A 197 -7.20 7.53 18.63
C ILE A 197 -7.04 7.68 17.11
N LYS A 198 -6.74 6.59 16.41
CA LYS A 198 -6.50 6.60 14.95
C LYS A 198 -7.81 6.46 14.19
N LYS A 199 -8.23 7.52 13.51
CA LYS A 199 -9.43 7.56 12.66
C LYS A 199 -9.13 7.52 11.18
N ASN A 200 -7.90 7.83 10.77
CA ASN A 200 -7.43 7.84 9.38
C ASN A 200 -6.04 7.23 9.24
N VAL A 201 -5.68 6.86 8.04
CA VAL A 201 -4.37 6.39 7.62
C VAL A 201 -3.95 7.13 6.36
N PHE A 202 -2.67 7.49 6.26
CA PHE A 202 -2.10 8.04 5.03
C PHE A 202 -1.65 6.89 4.14
N VAL A 203 -2.17 6.85 2.92
CA VAL A 203 -1.77 5.87 1.89
C VAL A 203 -1.07 6.63 0.78
N ILE A 204 0.18 6.30 0.54
CA ILE A 204 1.01 6.93 -0.49
C ILE A 204 1.23 5.90 -1.60
N ASP A 205 0.49 6.05 -2.70
CA ASP A 205 0.66 5.24 -3.89
C ASP A 205 1.80 5.79 -4.76
N VAL A 206 2.78 4.95 -5.06
CA VAL A 206 3.82 5.27 -6.04
C VAL A 206 3.42 4.66 -7.36
N VAL A 207 3.09 5.51 -8.33
CA VAL A 207 2.54 5.12 -9.63
C VAL A 207 3.57 5.39 -10.70
N ASP A 208 3.99 4.31 -11.35
CA ASP A 208 4.96 4.29 -12.45
C ASP A 208 4.22 4.21 -13.80
N GLU A 209 4.87 4.53 -14.92
CA GLU A 209 4.30 4.38 -16.25
C GLU A 209 4.12 2.90 -16.60
N TYR A 210 2.95 2.50 -17.12
CA TYR A 210 2.64 1.12 -17.48
C TYR A 210 2.17 0.97 -18.95
N GLY A 211 2.17 2.06 -19.73
CA GLY A 211 1.78 2.07 -21.13
C GLY A 211 0.35 1.56 -21.35
N ALA A 212 0.16 0.77 -22.41
CA ALA A 212 -1.13 0.14 -22.76
C ALA A 212 -1.40 -1.17 -22.00
N MET A 213 -0.55 -1.54 -21.06
CA MET A 213 -0.64 -2.77 -20.27
C MET A 213 -1.69 -2.67 -19.17
N VAL A 214 -1.87 -3.76 -18.41
CA VAL A 214 -2.78 -3.79 -17.26
C VAL A 214 -2.33 -2.79 -16.21
N ARG A 215 -3.26 -1.96 -15.78
CA ARG A 215 -3.03 -0.91 -14.78
C ARG A 215 -2.64 -1.50 -13.43
N PRO A 216 -1.55 -1.06 -12.80
CA PRO A 216 -1.22 -1.44 -11.43
C PRO A 216 -2.33 -1.06 -10.44
N CYS A 217 -2.44 -1.84 -9.37
CA CYS A 217 -3.36 -1.55 -8.30
C CYS A 217 -2.99 -0.23 -7.59
N SER A 218 -3.99 0.57 -7.32
CA SER A 218 -3.91 1.80 -6.53
C SER A 218 -5.25 2.03 -5.85
N MET A 219 -5.31 2.92 -4.88
CA MET A 219 -6.59 3.29 -4.24
C MET A 219 -7.60 3.80 -5.27
N HIS A 220 -7.18 4.62 -6.23
CA HIS A 220 -8.05 5.06 -7.33
C HIS A 220 -8.62 3.92 -8.13
N ALA A 221 -7.79 2.93 -8.50
CA ALA A 221 -8.24 1.78 -9.25
C ALA A 221 -9.26 0.94 -8.47
N ILE A 222 -9.12 0.88 -7.14
CA ILE A 222 -10.03 0.13 -6.27
C ILE A 222 -11.38 0.82 -6.14
N PHE A 223 -11.37 2.15 -5.99
CA PHE A 223 -12.60 2.94 -5.84
C PHE A 223 -13.29 3.25 -7.17
N GLY A 224 -12.76 2.75 -8.29
CA GLY A 224 -13.38 2.90 -9.60
C GLY A 224 -13.42 4.33 -10.10
N ASN A 225 -12.52 5.20 -9.65
CA ASN A 225 -12.47 6.58 -10.11
C ASN A 225 -12.01 6.64 -11.56
N SER A 226 -12.97 6.79 -12.46
CA SER A 226 -12.75 6.88 -13.91
C SER A 226 -12.12 8.23 -14.33
N LEU A 227 -12.15 9.23 -13.47
CA LEU A 227 -11.60 10.56 -13.77
C LEU A 227 -10.07 10.59 -13.63
N TYR A 228 -9.51 9.60 -12.95
CA TYR A 228 -8.06 9.52 -12.83
C TYR A 228 -7.47 8.81 -14.04
N VAL A 229 -6.81 9.57 -14.88
CA VAL A 229 -5.96 9.06 -15.95
C VAL A 229 -4.51 9.24 -15.51
N PRO A 230 -3.75 8.16 -15.20
CA PRO A 230 -2.32 8.27 -14.93
C PRO A 230 -1.65 8.95 -16.13
N PHE A 231 -0.78 9.92 -15.86
CA PHE A 231 -0.14 10.74 -16.91
C PHE A 231 -1.15 11.43 -17.87
N GLY A 232 -2.43 11.18 -17.66
CA GLY A 232 -3.48 11.97 -18.28
C GLY A 232 -3.46 13.34 -17.65
N ASP A 233 -3.65 14.29 -18.47
CA ASP A 233 -3.83 15.69 -18.27
C ASP A 233 -4.54 16.04 -16.93
N ILE A 234 -3.85 15.91 -15.82
CA ILE A 234 -4.29 16.53 -14.55
C ILE A 234 -4.51 18.02 -14.79
N THR A 235 -3.79 18.61 -15.75
CA THR A 235 -3.97 19.98 -16.19
C THR A 235 -5.36 20.25 -16.83
N ARG A 236 -6.03 19.25 -17.37
CA ARG A 236 -7.43 19.37 -17.83
C ARG A 236 -8.46 19.38 -16.72
N GLN A 237 -8.08 19.01 -15.51
CA GLN A 237 -8.98 18.92 -14.36
C GLN A 237 -8.75 20.04 -13.33
N ASP A 238 -7.97 21.05 -13.66
CA ASP A 238 -7.64 22.19 -12.79
C ASP A 238 -7.05 21.86 -11.43
N TYR A 239 -6.46 20.66 -11.27
CA TYR A 239 -5.81 20.27 -10.03
C TYR A 239 -4.34 20.66 -10.04
N LEU A 240 -3.95 21.49 -9.09
CA LEU A 240 -2.56 21.88 -8.90
C LEU A 240 -1.81 20.88 -7.99
N PRO A 241 -0.52 20.60 -8.24
CA PRO A 241 0.31 19.87 -7.31
C PRO A 241 0.19 20.41 -5.89
N GLY A 242 0.09 19.54 -4.91
CA GLY A 242 -0.09 19.93 -3.51
C GLY A 242 -1.53 20.23 -3.09
N GLN A 243 -2.48 20.26 -4.02
CA GLN A 243 -3.88 20.47 -3.70
C GLN A 243 -4.48 19.21 -3.04
N MET A 244 -5.24 19.42 -1.97
CA MET A 244 -6.02 18.35 -1.35
C MET A 244 -7.34 18.19 -2.10
N ILE A 245 -7.67 16.97 -2.49
CA ILE A 245 -8.88 16.63 -3.21
C ILE A 245 -9.64 15.58 -2.39
N GLU A 246 -10.92 15.78 -2.23
CA GLU A 246 -11.80 14.77 -1.63
C GLU A 246 -12.59 14.08 -2.74
N ILE A 247 -12.38 12.76 -2.85
CA ILE A 247 -13.07 11.92 -3.83
C ILE A 247 -13.75 10.78 -3.07
N ASP A 248 -15.06 10.73 -3.15
CA ASP A 248 -15.87 9.66 -2.51
C ASP A 248 -15.51 9.39 -1.03
N GLY A 249 -15.23 10.45 -0.26
CA GLY A 249 -14.85 10.34 1.14
C GLY A 249 -13.37 9.96 1.36
N ILE A 250 -12.57 9.97 0.32
CA ILE A 250 -11.12 9.83 0.35
C ILE A 250 -10.50 11.20 0.09
N THR A 251 -9.68 11.66 1.02
CA THR A 251 -8.89 12.87 0.83
C THR A 251 -7.63 12.52 0.08
N GLU A 252 -7.38 13.16 -1.04
CA GLU A 252 -6.21 12.93 -1.89
C GLU A 252 -5.38 14.19 -2.05
N ARG A 253 -4.06 14.01 -2.03
CA ARG A 253 -3.12 15.03 -2.45
C ARG A 253 -2.42 14.59 -3.73
N VAL A 254 -2.42 15.44 -4.72
CA VAL A 254 -1.75 15.19 -6.00
C VAL A 254 -0.32 15.73 -5.94
N GLU A 255 0.64 14.84 -6.08
CA GLU A 255 2.05 15.20 -6.23
C GLU A 255 2.52 14.72 -7.59
N ARG A 256 2.92 15.66 -8.43
CA ARG A 256 3.55 15.37 -9.73
C ARG A 256 5.01 15.71 -9.63
N ILE A 257 5.85 14.75 -9.94
CA ILE A 257 7.28 14.94 -9.99
C ILE A 257 7.75 14.61 -11.39
N VAL A 258 8.31 15.61 -12.00
CA VAL A 258 8.87 15.56 -13.36
C VAL A 258 10.31 15.05 -13.28
#